data_2748494a76a1c649f95b6188e3ba0ade
#
_entry.id   2748494a76a1c649f95b6188e3ba0ade
#
_cell.length_a   1.000
_cell.length_b   1.000
_cell.length_c   1.000
_cell.angle_alpha   90.00
_cell.angle_beta   90.00
_cell.angle_gamma   90.00
#
_symmetry.space_group_name_H-M   'P 1'
#
loop_
_entity.id
_entity.type
_entity.pdbx_description
1 polymer ?
#
loop_
_entity_poly.entity_id
_entity_poly.type
_entity_poly.pdbx_seq_one_letter_code
_entity_poly.pdbx_strand_id
1 'polypeptide(L)'
;MKAFRVFAEIDLYLSYFDPNVPYWRRPILLIIGATNLGKSMLAADVIKRVGKILGLTRYKEVTVENDANLDLSEFDVATDAGVLLDGVGDVALLHSHREALQGRVKEGRGGRSATMVYSYPFTLCRRAVVATMDLSASNLDLLLSHHWLSDKRNVIVLRLERSAWI
;
A
#
# COMPACT_ATOMS: atom_id res chain seq x y z
N MET A 1 -7.39 22.69 10.93
CA MET A 1 -6.97 21.43 10.28
C MET A 1 -7.33 20.28 11.20
N LYS A 2 -8.08 19.28 10.71
CA LYS A 2 -8.42 18.10 11.51
C LYS A 2 -7.19 17.23 11.69
N ALA A 3 -6.94 16.76 12.91
CA ALA A 3 -5.86 15.83 13.19
C ALA A 3 -6.33 14.37 13.03
N PHE A 4 -5.44 13.49 12.58
CA PHE A 4 -5.71 12.05 12.58
C PHE A 4 -5.59 11.47 13.98
N ARG A 5 -6.34 10.40 14.23
CA ARG A 5 -6.16 9.57 15.41
C ARG A 5 -4.80 8.86 15.36
N VAL A 6 -4.31 8.49 16.52
CA VAL A 6 -3.10 7.67 16.64
C VAL A 6 -3.50 6.20 16.55
N PHE A 7 -2.77 5.43 15.74
CA PHE A 7 -2.98 4.00 15.53
C PHE A 7 -1.67 3.24 15.73
N ALA A 8 -1.72 2.21 16.57
CA ALA A 8 -0.55 1.36 16.85
C ALA A 8 -0.03 0.66 15.58
N GLU A 9 -0.92 0.29 14.68
CA GLU A 9 -0.59 -0.35 13.40
C GLU A 9 0.21 0.58 12.49
N ILE A 10 -0.08 1.88 12.50
CA ILE A 10 0.68 2.89 11.76
C ILE A 10 2.07 3.06 12.37
N ASP A 11 2.16 3.15 13.70
CA ASP A 11 3.45 3.27 14.38
C ASP A 11 4.33 2.05 14.11
N LEU A 12 3.76 0.85 14.13
CA LEU A 12 4.45 -0.38 13.77
C LEU A 12 4.93 -0.32 12.31
N TYR A 13 4.07 0.08 11.39
CA TYR A 13 4.42 0.21 9.97
C TYR A 13 5.57 1.19 9.75
N LEU A 14 5.50 2.37 10.36
CA LEU A 14 6.54 3.40 10.24
C LEU A 14 7.90 2.93 10.80
N SER A 15 7.90 2.06 11.80
CA SER A 15 9.14 1.52 12.38
C SER A 15 9.99 0.73 11.37
N TYR A 16 9.38 0.17 10.32
CA TYR A 16 10.10 -0.52 9.25
C TYR A 16 10.91 0.41 8.35
N PHE A 17 10.70 1.72 8.42
CA PHE A 17 11.41 2.72 7.62
C PHE A 17 12.53 3.43 8.38
N ASP A 18 12.78 3.06 9.63
CA ASP A 18 13.92 3.56 10.38
C ASP A 18 15.23 3.23 9.63
N PRO A 19 16.06 4.25 9.30
CA PRO A 19 17.32 4.04 8.58
C PRO A 19 18.29 3.09 9.27
N ASN A 20 18.20 2.97 10.60
CA ASN A 20 19.06 2.11 11.41
C ASN A 20 18.60 0.64 11.42
N VAL A 21 17.44 0.35 10.84
CA VAL A 21 16.88 -1.00 10.79
C VAL A 21 17.05 -1.57 9.38
N PRO A 22 17.83 -2.64 9.19
CA PRO A 22 18.14 -3.16 7.85
C PRO A 22 17.02 -4.05 7.29
N TYR A 23 15.77 -3.59 7.33
CA TYR A 23 14.67 -4.29 6.69
C TYR A 23 14.67 -4.02 5.19
N TRP A 24 14.98 -5.01 4.42
CA TRP A 24 14.88 -4.96 2.96
C TRP A 24 13.53 -5.49 2.43
N ARG A 25 12.79 -6.25 3.25
CA ARG A 25 11.42 -6.68 3.01
C ARG A 25 10.49 -6.00 4.01
N ARG A 26 9.50 -5.27 3.52
CA ARG A 26 8.56 -4.53 4.35
C ARG A 26 7.14 -5.05 4.17
N PRO A 27 6.31 -5.01 5.21
CA PRO A 27 4.90 -5.31 5.08
C PRO A 27 4.18 -4.25 4.25
N ILE A 28 3.03 -4.62 3.71
CA ILE A 28 2.04 -3.71 3.13
C ILE A 28 1.15 -3.24 4.28
N LEU A 29 0.84 -1.95 4.35
CA LEU A 29 -0.19 -1.45 5.25
C LEU A 29 -1.54 -1.46 4.52
N LEU A 30 -2.50 -2.19 5.05
CA LEU A 30 -3.86 -2.25 4.52
C LEU A 30 -4.83 -1.58 5.49
N ILE A 31 -5.47 -0.49 5.03
CA ILE A 31 -6.49 0.24 5.79
C ILE A 31 -7.87 -0.17 5.28
N ILE A 32 -8.65 -0.81 6.13
CA ILE A 32 -9.98 -1.30 5.81
C ILE A 32 -11.06 -0.61 6.67
N GLY A 33 -12.23 -0.45 6.11
CA GLY A 33 -13.35 0.13 6.82
C GLY A 33 -14.48 0.54 5.87
N ALA A 34 -15.58 1.01 6.43
CA ALA A 34 -16.71 1.52 5.65
C ALA A 34 -16.32 2.76 4.85
N THR A 35 -17.16 3.11 3.90
CA THR A 35 -17.00 4.33 3.09
C THR A 35 -17.02 5.59 3.99
N ASN A 36 -16.32 6.63 3.56
CA ASN A 36 -16.27 7.94 4.22
C ASN A 36 -15.62 7.96 5.64
N LEU A 37 -14.82 6.97 6.00
CA LEU A 37 -14.06 7.00 7.24
C LEU A 37 -12.69 7.70 7.13
N GLY A 38 -12.32 8.20 5.95
CA GLY A 38 -11.06 8.90 5.72
C GLY A 38 -9.87 7.99 5.40
N LYS A 39 -10.13 6.78 4.91
CA LYS A 39 -9.07 5.79 4.57
C LYS A 39 -8.00 6.34 3.63
N SER A 40 -8.42 6.90 2.49
CA SER A 40 -7.49 7.40 1.46
C SER A 40 -6.65 8.57 1.96
N MET A 41 -7.23 9.47 2.75
CA MET A 41 -6.50 10.60 3.32
C MET A 41 -5.52 10.15 4.40
N LEU A 42 -5.92 9.19 5.23
CA LEU A 42 -5.03 8.59 6.22
C LEU A 42 -3.86 7.85 5.53
N ALA A 43 -4.15 7.08 4.47
CA ALA A 43 -3.12 6.40 3.69
C ALA A 43 -2.11 7.39 3.09
N ALA A 44 -2.58 8.47 2.50
CA ALA A 44 -1.71 9.54 1.98
C ALA A 44 -0.84 10.17 3.08
N ASP A 45 -1.42 10.43 4.26
CA ASP A 45 -0.68 10.97 5.40
C ASP A 45 0.43 10.01 5.87
N VAL A 46 0.15 8.72 5.93
CA VAL A 46 1.16 7.70 6.29
C VAL A 46 2.32 7.72 5.28
N ILE A 47 2.04 7.76 3.99
CA ILE A 47 3.09 7.80 2.97
C ILE A 47 3.91 9.09 3.08
N LYS A 48 3.28 10.22 3.37
CA LYS A 48 3.99 11.48 3.63
C LYS A 48 4.91 11.40 4.86
N ARG A 49 4.49 10.70 5.91
CA ARG A 49 5.36 10.44 7.09
C ARG A 49 6.56 9.57 6.72
N VAL A 50 6.36 8.53 5.92
CA VAL A 50 7.48 7.76 5.36
C VAL A 50 8.40 8.65 4.53
N GLY A 51 7.83 9.52 3.70
CA GLY A 51 8.58 10.49 2.91
C GLY A 51 9.47 11.38 3.76
N LYS A 52 9.00 11.86 4.91
CA LYS A 52 9.82 12.63 5.85
C LYS A 52 11.02 11.84 6.38
N ILE A 53 10.84 10.55 6.66
CA ILE A 53 11.93 9.66 7.10
C ILE A 53 12.95 9.46 5.97
N LEU A 54 12.48 9.29 4.73
CA LEU A 54 13.32 9.01 3.56
C LEU A 54 13.88 10.26 2.86
N GLY A 55 13.42 11.45 3.21
CA GLY A 55 13.77 12.69 2.52
C GLY A 55 13.10 12.84 1.15
N LEU A 56 11.92 12.27 0.97
CA LEU A 56 11.14 12.27 -0.28
C LEU A 56 9.77 12.94 -0.07
N THR A 57 9.30 13.70 -1.06
CA THR A 57 8.08 14.50 -0.92
C THR A 57 6.92 14.06 -1.81
N ARG A 58 7.18 13.15 -2.75
CA ARG A 58 6.18 12.70 -3.71
C ARG A 58 5.71 11.28 -3.41
N TYR A 59 4.56 10.92 -3.91
CA TYR A 59 4.06 9.55 -3.95
C TYR A 59 3.16 9.35 -5.17
N LYS A 60 2.96 8.11 -5.57
CA LYS A 60 2.08 7.74 -6.67
C LYS A 60 0.79 7.14 -6.13
N GLU A 61 -0.34 7.67 -6.55
CA GLU A 61 -1.66 7.10 -6.29
C GLU A 61 -2.10 6.27 -7.49
N VAL A 62 -2.54 5.05 -7.23
CA VAL A 62 -3.07 4.13 -8.22
C VAL A 62 -4.47 3.69 -7.78
N THR A 63 -5.47 4.03 -8.57
CA THR A 63 -6.83 3.52 -8.36
C THR A 63 -6.88 2.08 -8.85
N VAL A 64 -7.20 1.15 -7.96
CA VAL A 64 -7.29 -0.27 -8.28
C VAL A 64 -8.75 -0.62 -8.53
N GLU A 65 -9.14 -0.58 -9.79
CA GLU A 65 -10.39 -1.17 -10.23
C GLU A 65 -10.18 -2.67 -10.47
N ASN A 66 -11.20 -3.42 -10.73
CA ASN A 66 -11.31 -4.89 -10.86
C ASN A 66 -10.22 -5.64 -11.65
N ASP A 67 -9.02 -5.11 -11.74
CA ASP A 67 -7.97 -5.60 -12.62
C ASP A 67 -6.85 -6.31 -11.87
N ALA A 68 -6.44 -7.44 -12.41
CA ALA A 68 -5.29 -8.20 -11.95
C ALA A 68 -3.95 -7.48 -12.22
N ASN A 69 -3.94 -6.39 -12.96
CA ASN A 69 -2.75 -5.64 -13.33
C ASN A 69 -2.61 -4.36 -12.53
N LEU A 70 -1.44 -4.18 -11.92
CA LEU A 70 -1.01 -2.92 -11.32
C LEU A 70 -0.12 -2.18 -12.33
N ASP A 71 -0.57 -1.02 -12.78
CA ASP A 71 0.25 -0.13 -13.59
C ASP A 71 1.01 0.85 -12.70
N LEU A 72 2.30 0.57 -12.49
CA LEU A 72 3.22 1.39 -11.70
C LEU A 72 4.23 2.14 -12.59
N SER A 73 3.93 2.29 -13.88
CA SER A 73 4.84 2.91 -14.87
C SER A 73 5.25 4.34 -14.53
N GLU A 74 4.39 5.10 -13.84
CA GLU A 74 4.70 6.47 -13.42
C GLU A 74 5.40 6.56 -12.06
N PHE A 75 5.58 5.43 -11.36
CA PHE A 75 6.32 5.41 -10.11
C PHE A 75 7.82 5.59 -10.36
N ASP A 76 8.42 6.52 -9.62
CA ASP A 76 9.86 6.78 -9.67
C ASP A 76 10.48 6.59 -8.27
N VAL A 77 11.29 5.57 -8.13
CA VAL A 77 11.95 5.25 -6.86
C VAL A 77 12.88 6.35 -6.37
N ALA A 78 13.38 7.22 -7.26
CA ALA A 78 14.26 8.32 -6.89
C ALA A 78 13.50 9.50 -6.24
N THR A 79 12.22 9.67 -6.55
CA THR A 79 11.42 10.83 -6.12
C THR A 79 10.21 10.46 -5.26
N ASP A 80 9.68 9.25 -5.40
CA ASP A 80 8.46 8.82 -4.73
C ASP A 80 8.76 8.04 -3.44
N ALA A 81 8.14 8.45 -2.36
CA ALA A 81 8.23 7.78 -1.05
C ALA A 81 7.47 6.45 -1.02
N GLY A 82 6.49 6.29 -1.90
CA GLY A 82 5.68 5.07 -1.93
C GLY A 82 4.51 5.15 -2.90
N VAL A 83 3.69 4.13 -2.82
CA VAL A 83 2.49 3.95 -3.64
C VAL A 83 1.27 3.82 -2.74
N LEU A 84 0.22 4.54 -3.09
CA LEU A 84 -1.12 4.38 -2.54
C LEU A 84 -1.97 3.55 -3.52
N LEU A 85 -2.35 2.36 -3.11
CA LEU A 85 -3.31 1.52 -3.85
C LEU A 85 -4.70 1.80 -3.31
N ASP A 86 -5.40 2.72 -3.96
CA ASP A 86 -6.72 3.16 -3.51
C ASP A 86 -7.84 2.29 -4.08
N GLY A 87 -8.73 1.83 -3.20
CA GLY A 87 -9.91 1.09 -3.60
C GLY A 87 -9.65 -0.35 -4.04
N VAL A 88 -8.80 -1.08 -3.35
CA VAL A 88 -8.59 -2.51 -3.61
C VAL A 88 -9.89 -3.28 -3.38
N GLY A 89 -10.43 -3.92 -4.40
CA GLY A 89 -11.68 -4.68 -4.33
C GLY A 89 -11.51 -6.11 -3.82
N ASP A 90 -10.39 -6.75 -4.17
CA ASP A 90 -10.05 -8.11 -3.78
C ASP A 90 -8.66 -8.14 -3.13
N VAL A 91 -8.60 -8.53 -1.87
CA VAL A 91 -7.35 -8.61 -1.12
C VAL A 91 -6.36 -9.63 -1.70
N ALA A 92 -6.83 -10.61 -2.45
CA ALA A 92 -5.97 -11.57 -3.15
C ALA A 92 -5.01 -10.90 -4.15
N LEU A 93 -5.34 -9.71 -4.65
CA LEU A 93 -4.45 -8.90 -5.48
C LEU A 93 -3.12 -8.59 -4.78
N LEU A 94 -3.13 -8.34 -3.48
CA LEU A 94 -1.91 -8.10 -2.71
C LEU A 94 -1.00 -9.33 -2.71
N HIS A 95 -1.57 -10.51 -2.57
CA HIS A 95 -0.81 -11.76 -2.64
C HIS A 95 -0.29 -12.04 -4.06
N SER A 96 -1.09 -11.80 -5.08
CA SER A 96 -0.70 -12.00 -6.49
C SER A 96 0.50 -11.14 -6.89
N HIS A 97 0.59 -9.91 -6.35
CA HIS A 97 1.69 -8.98 -6.61
C HIS A 97 2.70 -8.86 -5.45
N ARG A 98 2.72 -9.82 -4.53
CA ARG A 98 3.49 -9.75 -3.29
C ARG A 98 4.97 -9.46 -3.47
N GLU A 99 5.60 -10.04 -4.46
CA GLU A 99 7.03 -9.85 -4.68
C GLU A 99 7.35 -8.40 -5.05
N ALA A 100 6.58 -7.84 -6.00
CA ALA A 100 6.72 -6.45 -6.41
C ALA A 100 6.40 -5.49 -5.26
N LEU A 101 5.29 -5.71 -4.57
CA LEU A 101 4.83 -4.85 -3.48
C LEU A 101 5.75 -4.90 -2.25
N GLN A 102 6.51 -5.98 -2.08
CA GLN A 102 7.51 -6.09 -1.01
C GLN A 102 8.93 -5.71 -1.46
N GLY A 103 9.07 -5.08 -2.60
CA GLY A 103 10.30 -4.42 -3.03
C GLY A 103 11.24 -5.24 -3.91
N ARG A 104 10.81 -6.38 -4.44
CA ARG A 104 11.59 -7.11 -5.44
C ARG A 104 11.53 -6.38 -6.78
N VAL A 105 12.66 -6.31 -7.47
CA VAL A 105 12.69 -5.75 -8.82
C VAL A 105 11.86 -6.62 -9.76
N LYS A 106 10.96 -5.99 -10.49
CA LYS A 106 10.04 -6.65 -11.43
C LYS A 106 9.96 -5.87 -12.73
N GLU A 107 9.60 -6.58 -13.80
CA GLU A 107 9.07 -5.95 -15.01
C GLU A 107 7.56 -5.79 -14.87
N GLY A 108 7.10 -4.55 -14.95
CA GLY A 108 5.69 -4.24 -15.06
C GLY A 108 5.24 -4.18 -16.50
N ARG A 109 3.93 -4.25 -16.71
CA ARG A 109 3.30 -4.02 -18.01
C ARG A 109 2.35 -2.85 -17.88
N GLY A 110 2.56 -1.83 -18.71
CA GLY A 110 1.70 -0.68 -18.83
C GLY A 110 1.16 -0.58 -20.25
N GLY A 111 0.01 0.06 -20.40
CA GLY A 111 -0.57 0.32 -21.70
C GLY A 111 -1.99 0.86 -21.53
N ARG A 112 -2.32 1.86 -22.35
CA ARG A 112 -3.65 2.49 -22.35
C ARG A 112 -4.61 1.87 -23.37
N SER A 113 -4.12 0.95 -24.22
CA SER A 113 -4.93 0.22 -25.17
C SER A 113 -4.43 -1.22 -25.31
N ALA A 114 -5.31 -2.13 -25.73
CA ALA A 114 -4.97 -3.53 -25.96
C ALA A 114 -3.84 -3.76 -26.98
N THR A 115 -3.53 -2.75 -27.81
CA THR A 115 -2.52 -2.81 -28.86
C THR A 115 -1.18 -2.18 -28.49
N MET A 116 -1.07 -1.48 -27.36
CA MET A 116 0.13 -0.76 -26.93
C MET A 116 0.54 -1.17 -25.51
N VAL A 117 0.79 -2.46 -25.32
CA VAL A 117 1.35 -2.98 -24.06
C VAL A 117 2.86 -2.90 -24.13
N TYR A 118 3.48 -2.23 -23.17
CA TYR A 118 4.94 -2.17 -23.02
C TYR A 118 5.34 -2.67 -21.62
N SER A 119 6.55 -3.21 -21.52
CA SER A 119 7.15 -3.57 -20.23
C SER A 119 8.08 -2.48 -19.73
N TYR A 120 8.18 -2.34 -18.42
CA TYR A 120 9.06 -1.37 -17.77
C TYR A 120 9.64 -1.97 -16.47
N PRO A 121 10.90 -1.71 -16.12
CA PRO A 121 11.44 -2.10 -14.84
C PRO A 121 10.96 -1.16 -13.75
N PHE A 122 10.64 -1.70 -12.57
CA PHE A 122 10.33 -0.91 -11.38
C PHE A 122 10.74 -1.65 -10.10
N THR A 123 10.91 -0.89 -9.03
CA THR A 123 11.14 -1.44 -7.70
C THR A 123 10.51 -0.55 -6.64
N LEU A 124 9.89 -1.19 -5.66
CA LEU A 124 9.38 -0.55 -4.44
C LEU A 124 10.30 -0.79 -3.23
N CYS A 125 11.56 -1.14 -3.49
CA CYS A 125 12.54 -1.38 -2.44
C CYS A 125 12.68 -0.16 -1.53
N ARG A 126 12.49 -0.35 -0.23
CA ARG A 126 12.50 0.72 0.79
C ARG A 126 11.50 1.85 0.52
N ARG A 127 10.39 1.54 -0.11
CA ARG A 127 9.29 2.47 -0.35
C ARG A 127 8.01 1.98 0.31
N ALA A 128 7.14 2.92 0.67
CA ALA A 128 5.87 2.58 1.29
C ALA A 128 4.91 1.97 0.29
N VAL A 129 4.16 0.98 0.73
CA VAL A 129 2.98 0.48 0.03
C VAL A 129 1.83 0.51 1.01
N VAL A 130 0.87 1.36 0.75
CA VAL A 130 -0.35 1.50 1.55
C VAL A 130 -1.54 1.26 0.65
N ALA A 131 -2.41 0.36 1.05
CA ALA A 131 -3.63 0.02 0.33
C ALA A 131 -4.86 0.38 1.15
N THR A 132 -5.93 0.75 0.48
CA THR A 132 -7.24 0.97 1.10
C THR A 132 -8.27 0.03 0.48
N MET A 133 -9.22 -0.42 1.29
CA MET A 133 -10.35 -1.20 0.80
C MET A 133 -11.58 -1.00 1.67
N ASP A 134 -12.74 -1.23 1.08
CA ASP A 134 -13.99 -1.26 1.81
C ASP A 134 -14.17 -2.59 2.53
N LEU A 135 -14.95 -2.56 3.60
CA LEU A 135 -15.22 -3.74 4.41
C LEU A 135 -16.01 -4.78 3.61
N SER A 136 -15.49 -6.01 3.58
CA SER A 136 -16.12 -7.15 2.90
C SER A 136 -15.87 -8.42 3.72
N ALA A 137 -16.92 -9.24 3.89
CA ALA A 137 -16.80 -10.48 4.65
C ALA A 137 -15.80 -11.46 4.02
N SER A 138 -15.81 -11.61 2.69
CA SER A 138 -14.88 -12.50 1.97
C SER A 138 -13.42 -12.03 2.10
N ASN A 139 -13.17 -10.74 2.02
CA ASN A 139 -11.82 -10.20 2.21
C ASN A 139 -11.35 -10.35 3.65
N LEU A 140 -12.23 -10.15 4.64
CA LEU A 140 -11.89 -10.38 6.06
C LEU A 140 -11.54 -11.83 6.33
N ASP A 141 -12.28 -12.79 5.75
CA ASP A 141 -11.99 -14.21 5.90
C ASP A 141 -10.59 -14.56 5.35
N LEU A 142 -10.23 -14.03 4.19
CA LEU A 142 -8.88 -14.22 3.61
C LEU A 142 -7.79 -13.59 4.48
N LEU A 143 -8.01 -12.41 5.02
CA LEU A 143 -7.06 -11.75 5.92
C LEU A 143 -6.82 -12.53 7.21
N LEU A 144 -7.79 -13.32 7.67
CA LEU A 144 -7.68 -14.12 8.88
C LEU A 144 -7.13 -15.52 8.62
N SER A 145 -7.41 -16.12 7.48
CA SER A 145 -7.16 -17.54 7.21
C SER A 145 -6.05 -17.80 6.18
N HIS A 146 -5.80 -16.89 5.25
CA HIS A 146 -4.80 -17.11 4.21
C HIS A 146 -3.38 -17.03 4.79
N HIS A 147 -2.55 -18.04 4.53
CA HIS A 147 -1.22 -18.19 5.13
C HIS A 147 -0.29 -16.96 4.95
N TRP A 148 -0.37 -16.27 3.81
CA TRP A 148 0.46 -15.11 3.54
C TRP A 148 -0.20 -13.81 4.01
N LEU A 149 -1.50 -13.63 3.75
CA LEU A 149 -2.25 -12.41 4.08
C LEU A 149 -2.45 -12.22 5.59
N SER A 150 -2.51 -13.30 6.36
CA SER A 150 -2.66 -13.25 7.82
C SER A 150 -1.36 -13.00 8.57
N ASP A 151 -0.22 -13.08 7.91
CA ASP A 151 1.08 -12.85 8.51
C ASP A 151 1.40 -11.34 8.55
N LYS A 152 1.55 -10.80 9.74
CA LYS A 152 1.86 -9.35 9.96
C LYS A 152 3.19 -8.91 9.36
N ARG A 153 4.10 -9.84 9.06
CA ARG A 153 5.34 -9.54 8.33
C ARG A 153 5.08 -9.21 6.87
N ASN A 154 3.93 -9.60 6.35
CA ASN A 154 3.50 -9.35 4.97
C ASN A 154 2.46 -8.23 4.89
N VAL A 155 1.47 -8.26 5.77
CA VAL A 155 0.35 -7.31 5.76
C VAL A 155 0.03 -6.87 7.19
N ILE A 156 0.13 -5.59 7.43
CA ILE A 156 -0.38 -4.95 8.65
C ILE A 156 -1.77 -4.43 8.33
N VAL A 157 -2.77 -4.92 9.03
CA VAL A 157 -4.18 -4.54 8.81
C VAL A 157 -4.60 -3.53 9.86
N LEU A 158 -5.02 -2.36 9.42
CA LEU A 158 -5.69 -1.35 10.24
C LEU A 158 -7.17 -1.32 9.88
N ARG A 159 -8.02 -1.74 10.80
CA ARG A 159 -9.46 -1.67 10.66
C ARG A 159 -10.00 -0.39 11.28
N LEU A 160 -10.60 0.46 10.46
CA LEU A 160 -11.29 1.66 10.94
C LEU A 160 -12.75 1.31 11.26
N GLU A 161 -13.12 1.42 12.52
CA GLU A 161 -14.50 1.25 13.00
C GLU A 161 -15.22 2.60 13.11
N ARG A 162 -14.48 3.69 13.06
CA ARG A 162 -14.95 5.08 13.09
C ARG A 162 -14.00 5.97 12.30
N SER A 163 -14.41 7.22 12.08
CA SER A 163 -13.60 8.18 11.33
C SER A 163 -12.13 8.19 11.79
N ALA A 164 -11.21 8.26 10.81
CA ALA A 164 -9.78 8.42 11.05
C ALA A 164 -9.42 9.76 11.73
N TRP A 165 -10.34 10.73 11.69
CA TRP A 165 -10.17 12.04 12.31
C TRP A 165 -10.55 12.03 13.78
N ILE A 166 -9.90 12.92 14.51
CA ILE A 166 -10.32 13.26 15.89
C ILE A 166 -11.59 14.09 15.87
#